data_5bf483961c8396b5831454163bd993a0
#
_entry.id   5bf483961c8396b5831454163bd993a0
#
_cell.length_a   1.000
_cell.length_b   1.000
_cell.length_c   1.000
_cell.angle_alpha   90.00
_cell.angle_beta   90.00
_cell.angle_gamma   90.00
#
_symmetry.space_group_name_H-M   'P 1'
#
loop_
_entity.id
_entity.type
_entity.pdbx_description
1 polymer ?
#
loop_
_entity_poly.entity_id
_entity_poly.type
_entity_poly.pdbx_seq_one_letter_code
_entity_poly.pdbx_strand_id
1 'polypeptide(L)'
;MNIAVIGCGYVGLVTGACLSSLGNSVTCIDKNFKKIRDLRRSKIDFYEYGLKEIINNQIKKRSLTFSTNLKNIGDFEIIFICVDTPAYGNGRPNLKNFNNVIREILFLANSKTNTTIVIKSTVPVGTSDRIY
;
A
#
# COMPACT_ATOMS: atom_id res chain seq x y z
N MET A 1 -1.69 -4.03 15.23
CA MET A 1 -1.13 -4.84 14.13
C MET A 1 -0.12 -4.02 13.34
N ASN A 2 0.88 -4.66 12.77
CA ASN A 2 1.81 -4.05 11.82
C ASN A 2 1.31 -4.29 10.39
N ILE A 3 1.02 -3.21 9.67
CA ILE A 3 0.36 -3.26 8.37
C ILE A 3 1.21 -2.52 7.33
N ALA A 4 1.42 -3.14 6.17
CA ALA A 4 1.92 -2.44 5.00
C ALA A 4 0.79 -2.11 4.02
N VAL A 5 0.85 -0.93 3.40
CA VAL A 5 -0.05 -0.54 2.30
C VAL A 5 0.82 -0.16 1.10
N ILE A 6 0.78 -0.97 0.06
CA ILE A 6 1.60 -0.79 -1.15
C ILE A 6 0.79 -0.07 -2.22
N GLY A 7 1.27 1.09 -2.63
CA GLY A 7 0.59 2.05 -3.48
C GLY A 7 -0.04 3.18 -2.67
N CYS A 8 0.51 4.39 -2.80
CA CYS A 8 0.02 5.61 -2.12
C CYS A 8 -0.84 6.48 -3.05
N GLY A 9 -1.63 5.86 -3.91
CA GLY A 9 -2.72 6.52 -4.62
C GLY A 9 -3.88 6.83 -3.68
N TYR A 10 -5.02 7.27 -4.25
CA TYR A 10 -6.22 7.61 -3.48
C TYR A 10 -6.62 6.49 -2.51
N VAL A 11 -6.85 5.28 -3.04
CA VAL A 11 -7.31 4.14 -2.24
C VAL A 11 -6.31 3.76 -1.15
N GLY A 12 -5.03 3.65 -1.52
CA GLY A 12 -4.00 3.20 -0.56
C GLY A 12 -3.74 4.22 0.55
N LEU A 13 -3.66 5.52 0.21
CA LEU A 13 -3.41 6.55 1.22
C LEU A 13 -4.56 6.69 2.21
N VAL A 14 -5.82 6.67 1.73
CA VAL A 14 -7.01 6.70 2.59
C VAL A 14 -7.05 5.45 3.47
N THR A 15 -6.83 4.26 2.89
CA THR A 15 -6.78 2.99 3.65
C THR A 15 -5.73 3.04 4.75
N GLY A 16 -4.50 3.46 4.43
CA GLY A 16 -3.40 3.53 5.40
C GLY A 16 -3.66 4.54 6.52
N ALA A 17 -4.17 5.72 6.17
CA ALA A 17 -4.52 6.75 7.15
C ALA A 17 -5.62 6.27 8.12
N CYS A 18 -6.70 5.67 7.59
CA CYS A 18 -7.79 5.15 8.42
C CYS A 18 -7.34 3.99 9.32
N LEU A 19 -6.59 3.02 8.78
CA LEU A 19 -6.08 1.91 9.58
C LEU A 19 -5.14 2.38 10.70
N SER A 20 -4.31 3.40 10.43
CA SER A 20 -3.45 3.97 11.47
C SER A 20 -4.25 4.72 12.55
N SER A 21 -5.35 5.38 12.19
CA SER A 21 -6.23 6.06 13.16
C SER A 21 -6.97 5.09 14.08
N LEU A 22 -7.13 3.84 13.64
CA LEU A 22 -7.71 2.74 14.43
C LEU A 22 -6.69 2.05 15.37
N GLY A 23 -5.49 2.61 15.52
CA GLY A 23 -4.49 2.13 16.47
C GLY A 23 -3.50 1.11 15.90
N ASN A 24 -3.43 0.94 14.59
CA ASN A 24 -2.43 0.09 13.96
C ASN A 24 -1.14 0.85 13.63
N SER A 25 -0.01 0.14 13.59
CA SER A 25 1.23 0.64 13.03
C SER A 25 1.22 0.41 11.51
N VAL A 26 1.18 1.48 10.72
CA VAL A 26 1.01 1.40 9.27
C VAL A 26 2.20 2.00 8.55
N THR A 27 2.75 1.27 7.58
CA THR A 27 3.74 1.76 6.63
C THR A 27 3.13 1.82 5.24
N CYS A 28 2.95 3.03 4.71
CA CYS A 28 2.55 3.24 3.32
C CYS A 28 3.79 3.25 2.42
N ILE A 29 3.77 2.44 1.36
CA ILE A 29 4.92 2.20 0.48
C ILE A 29 4.55 2.58 -0.95
N ASP A 30 5.38 3.40 -1.59
CA ASP A 30 5.22 3.76 -3.01
C ASP A 30 6.60 3.94 -3.66
N LYS A 31 6.78 3.42 -4.86
CA LYS A 31 8.03 3.55 -5.64
C LYS A 31 8.36 4.99 -6.03
N ASN A 32 7.37 5.90 -6.00
CA ASN A 32 7.55 7.30 -6.34
C ASN A 32 8.18 8.07 -5.19
N PHE A 33 9.50 8.30 -5.27
CA PHE A 33 10.26 9.02 -4.26
C PHE A 33 9.71 10.43 -3.97
N LYS A 34 9.30 11.18 -5.01
CA LYS A 34 8.72 12.51 -4.84
C LYS A 34 7.43 12.44 -4.02
N LYS A 35 6.54 11.52 -4.35
CA LYS A 35 5.28 11.30 -3.61
C LYS A 35 5.56 10.99 -2.14
N ILE A 36 6.45 10.04 -1.84
CA ILE A 36 6.80 9.66 -0.47
C ILE A 36 7.42 10.84 0.30
N ARG A 37 8.32 11.61 -0.33
CA ARG A 37 8.90 12.82 0.28
C ARG A 37 7.81 13.85 0.63
N ASP A 38 6.85 14.06 -0.26
CA ASP A 38 5.78 15.03 -0.08
C ASP A 38 4.79 14.54 1.00
N LEU A 39 4.44 13.25 1.03
CA LEU A 39 3.59 12.64 2.06
C LEU A 39 4.21 12.70 3.46
N ARG A 40 5.52 12.51 3.61
CA ARG A 40 6.24 12.70 4.89
C ARG A 40 6.09 14.12 5.45
N ARG A 41 5.77 15.10 4.61
CA ARG A 41 5.50 16.51 4.96
C ARG A 41 3.99 16.81 4.94
N SER A 42 3.16 15.78 4.93
CA SER A 42 1.69 15.86 4.84
C SER A 42 1.18 16.65 3.63
N LYS A 43 1.94 16.66 2.54
CA LYS A 43 1.50 17.17 1.24
C LYS A 43 0.84 16.06 0.47
N ILE A 44 -0.47 16.22 0.23
CA ILE A 44 -1.33 15.28 -0.52
C ILE A 44 -1.65 15.93 -1.85
N ASP A 45 -1.60 15.16 -2.94
CA ASP A 45 -1.81 15.60 -4.33
C ASP A 45 -3.29 15.55 -4.78
N PHE A 46 -4.20 15.14 -3.89
CA PHE A 46 -5.64 15.14 -4.10
C PHE A 46 -6.36 15.64 -2.84
N TYR A 47 -7.65 15.96 -2.99
CA TYR A 47 -8.48 16.39 -1.87
C TYR A 47 -9.36 15.25 -1.36
N GLU A 48 -9.33 15.02 -0.05
CA GLU A 48 -10.28 14.17 0.68
C GLU A 48 -10.54 14.82 2.03
N TYR A 49 -11.81 14.96 2.38
CA TYR A 49 -12.22 15.63 3.62
C TYR A 49 -11.64 14.91 4.85
N GLY A 50 -10.99 15.68 5.72
CA GLY A 50 -10.40 15.17 6.97
C GLY A 50 -9.10 14.35 6.81
N LEU A 51 -8.74 13.90 5.60
CA LEU A 51 -7.58 13.03 5.39
C LEU A 51 -6.27 13.68 5.83
N LYS A 52 -6.05 14.95 5.50
CA LYS A 52 -4.83 15.68 5.86
C LYS A 52 -4.65 15.76 7.37
N GLU A 53 -5.73 15.97 8.11
CA GLU A 53 -5.71 16.03 9.57
C GLU A 53 -5.36 14.67 10.17
N ILE A 54 -5.99 13.60 9.68
CA ILE A 54 -5.68 12.22 10.10
C ILE A 54 -4.20 11.93 9.86
N ILE A 55 -3.68 12.16 8.65
CA ILE A 55 -2.27 11.91 8.30
C ILE A 55 -1.33 12.68 9.22
N ASN A 56 -1.58 14.00 9.43
CA ASN A 56 -0.77 14.81 10.32
C ASN A 56 -0.71 14.25 11.74
N ASN A 57 -1.87 13.86 12.28
CA ASN A 57 -1.97 13.32 13.62
C ASN A 57 -1.27 11.97 13.75
N GLN A 58 -1.43 11.08 12.75
CA GLN A 58 -0.82 9.76 12.80
C GLN A 58 0.70 9.78 12.54
N ILE A 59 1.21 10.71 11.73
CA ILE A 59 2.67 10.93 11.60
C ILE A 59 3.26 11.38 12.94
N LYS A 60 2.62 12.34 13.64
CA LYS A 60 3.07 12.81 14.95
C LYS A 60 3.10 11.68 15.99
N LYS A 61 2.11 10.79 15.97
CA LYS A 61 2.03 9.60 16.83
C LYS A 61 2.97 8.48 16.40
N ARG A 62 3.65 8.61 15.28
CA ARG A 62 4.50 7.57 14.66
C ARG A 62 3.75 6.27 14.32
N SER A 63 2.43 6.32 14.23
CA SER A 63 1.59 5.18 13.81
C SER A 63 1.41 5.09 12.29
N LEU A 64 1.74 6.18 11.55
CA LEU A 64 1.78 6.20 10.10
C LEU A 64 3.16 6.61 9.60
N THR A 65 3.78 5.77 8.80
CA THR A 65 5.09 6.00 8.20
C THR A 65 5.03 5.82 6.68
N PHE A 66 6.03 6.36 5.98
CA PHE A 66 6.12 6.30 4.52
C PHE A 66 7.49 5.81 4.06
N SER A 67 7.52 4.86 3.12
CA SER A 67 8.73 4.24 2.58
C SER A 67 8.68 4.13 1.06
N THR A 68 9.84 4.08 0.42
CA THR A 68 9.96 3.75 -1.00
C THR A 68 10.22 2.28 -1.25
N ASN A 69 10.56 1.52 -0.23
CA ASN A 69 10.95 0.12 -0.35
C ASN A 69 10.13 -0.75 0.60
N LEU A 70 9.70 -1.89 0.10
CA LEU A 70 9.21 -3.00 0.90
C LEU A 70 10.44 -3.75 1.43
N LYS A 71 10.67 -3.66 2.74
CA LYS A 71 11.75 -4.41 3.42
C LYS A 71 11.12 -5.28 4.50
N ASN A 72 11.73 -6.44 4.77
CA ASN A 72 11.34 -7.29 5.89
C ASN A 72 9.84 -7.60 5.90
N ILE A 73 9.36 -8.26 4.86
CA ILE A 73 7.94 -8.63 4.71
C ILE A 73 7.39 -9.34 5.96
N GLY A 74 8.23 -10.11 6.65
CA GLY A 74 7.87 -10.79 7.89
C GLY A 74 7.57 -9.87 9.08
N ASP A 75 7.89 -8.57 8.98
CA ASP A 75 7.54 -7.58 10.00
C ASP A 75 6.06 -7.17 9.92
N PHE A 76 5.36 -7.50 8.83
CA PHE A 76 3.96 -7.14 8.60
C PHE A 76 3.03 -8.35 8.78
N GLU A 77 2.00 -8.18 9.58
CA GLU A 77 0.91 -9.16 9.75
C GLU A 77 -0.03 -9.13 8.54
N ILE A 78 -0.22 -7.93 7.96
CA ILE A 78 -1.10 -7.74 6.80
C ILE A 78 -0.42 -6.81 5.78
N ILE A 79 -0.53 -7.16 4.50
CA ILE A 79 -0.09 -6.30 3.38
C ILE A 79 -1.29 -6.02 2.47
N PHE A 80 -1.67 -4.77 2.35
CA PHE A 80 -2.66 -4.30 1.38
C PHE A 80 -1.98 -3.92 0.07
N ILE A 81 -2.43 -4.46 -1.05
CA ILE A 81 -1.98 -4.09 -2.39
C ILE A 81 -3.01 -3.14 -2.99
N CYS A 82 -2.63 -1.86 -3.13
CA CYS A 82 -3.46 -0.75 -3.60
C CYS A 82 -2.83 -0.04 -4.81
N VAL A 83 -2.10 -0.77 -5.65
CA VAL A 83 -1.44 -0.20 -6.83
C VAL A 83 -2.41 0.00 -7.98
N ASP A 84 -2.11 1.00 -8.83
CA ASP A 84 -2.92 1.30 -10.01
C ASP A 84 -2.86 0.17 -11.04
N THR A 85 -4.01 -0.10 -11.65
CA THR A 85 -4.20 -1.05 -12.75
C THR A 85 -4.85 -0.32 -13.93
N PRO A 86 -4.12 0.64 -14.58
CA PRO A 86 -4.68 1.42 -15.68
C PRO A 86 -5.13 0.52 -16.83
N ALA A 87 -6.18 0.90 -17.55
CA ALA A 87 -6.61 0.15 -18.72
C ALA A 87 -5.67 0.37 -19.90
N TYR A 88 -5.43 -0.68 -20.68
CA TYR A 88 -4.90 -0.54 -22.03
C TYR A 88 -5.95 0.10 -22.96
N GLY A 89 -5.53 0.58 -24.14
CA GLY A 89 -6.45 1.16 -25.14
C GLY A 89 -7.59 0.24 -25.59
N ASN A 90 -7.48 -1.07 -25.36
CA ASN A 90 -8.51 -2.08 -25.62
C ASN A 90 -9.40 -2.38 -24.39
N GLY A 91 -9.32 -1.58 -23.33
CA GLY A 91 -10.11 -1.70 -22.10
C GLY A 91 -9.63 -2.79 -21.13
N ARG A 92 -8.63 -3.59 -21.47
CA ARG A 92 -8.08 -4.62 -20.56
C ARG A 92 -7.21 -3.97 -19.48
N PRO A 93 -7.25 -4.45 -18.22
CA PRO A 93 -6.44 -3.92 -17.14
C PRO A 93 -4.95 -4.23 -17.37
N ASN A 94 -4.10 -3.23 -17.16
CA ASN A 94 -2.65 -3.42 -17.16
C ASN A 94 -2.19 -3.83 -15.75
N LEU A 95 -1.88 -5.09 -15.57
CA LEU A 95 -1.47 -5.66 -14.29
C LEU A 95 0.05 -5.58 -14.04
N LYS A 96 0.81 -4.83 -14.83
CA LYS A 96 2.28 -4.76 -14.71
C LYS A 96 2.72 -4.33 -13.29
N ASN A 97 2.13 -3.26 -12.76
CA ASN A 97 2.47 -2.78 -11.42
C ASN A 97 2.09 -3.81 -10.36
N PHE A 98 0.90 -4.39 -10.47
CA PHE A 98 0.42 -5.44 -9.56
C PHE A 98 1.34 -6.66 -9.57
N ASN A 99 1.67 -7.21 -10.74
CA ASN A 99 2.55 -8.37 -10.88
C ASN A 99 3.97 -8.10 -10.34
N ASN A 100 4.49 -6.88 -10.50
CA ASN A 100 5.78 -6.51 -9.93
C ASN A 100 5.75 -6.54 -8.40
N VAL A 101 4.70 -6.03 -7.78
CA VAL A 101 4.52 -6.06 -6.32
C VAL A 101 4.41 -7.50 -5.83
N ILE A 102 3.63 -8.36 -6.49
CA ILE A 102 3.52 -9.77 -6.12
C ILE A 102 4.89 -10.47 -6.19
N ARG A 103 5.67 -10.24 -7.26
CA ARG A 103 7.02 -10.82 -7.38
C ARG A 103 7.95 -10.35 -6.26
N GLU A 104 7.90 -9.07 -5.90
CA GLU A 104 8.69 -8.51 -4.81
C GLU A 104 8.30 -9.14 -3.47
N ILE A 105 7.00 -9.28 -3.20
CA ILE A 105 6.49 -9.96 -2.01
C ILE A 105 6.98 -11.41 -1.96
N LEU A 106 6.81 -12.17 -3.04
CA LEU A 106 7.24 -13.58 -3.12
C LEU A 106 8.75 -13.74 -2.98
N PHE A 107 9.53 -12.81 -3.53
CA PHE A 107 11.00 -12.81 -3.39
C PHE A 107 11.46 -12.57 -1.95
N LEU A 108 10.75 -11.72 -1.22
CA LEU A 108 11.05 -11.40 0.19
C LEU A 108 10.46 -12.42 1.18
N ALA A 109 9.46 -13.19 0.75
CA ALA A 109 8.83 -14.20 1.59
C ALA A 109 9.77 -15.41 1.81
N ASN A 110 9.67 -16.00 2.98
CA ASN A 110 10.37 -17.24 3.33
C ASN A 110 9.40 -18.19 4.05
N SER A 111 9.84 -19.41 4.34
CA SER A 111 9.00 -20.44 4.97
C SER A 111 8.45 -20.09 6.36
N LYS A 112 8.98 -19.03 6.99
CA LYS A 112 8.51 -18.53 8.30
C LYS A 112 7.63 -17.29 8.17
N THR A 113 7.39 -16.79 6.96
CA THR A 113 6.56 -15.59 6.73
C THR A 113 5.10 -15.97 6.92
N ASN A 114 4.46 -15.40 7.94
CA ASN A 114 3.03 -15.55 8.20
C ASN A 114 2.33 -14.19 8.02
N THR A 115 2.19 -13.79 6.76
CA THR A 115 1.64 -12.49 6.39
C THR A 115 0.40 -12.68 5.53
N THR A 116 -0.69 -12.02 5.88
CA THR A 116 -1.92 -12.00 5.07
C THR A 116 -1.80 -10.95 3.98
N ILE A 117 -2.06 -11.34 2.73
CA ILE A 117 -2.08 -10.41 1.59
C ILE A 117 -3.53 -10.07 1.25
N VAL A 118 -3.84 -8.78 1.21
CA VAL A 118 -5.16 -8.25 0.86
C VAL A 118 -5.06 -7.48 -0.45
N ILE A 119 -5.75 -7.94 -1.49
CA ILE A 119 -5.78 -7.28 -2.81
C ILE A 119 -6.92 -6.26 -2.80
N LYS A 120 -6.59 -4.96 -2.86
CA LYS A 120 -7.53 -3.85 -3.06
C LYS A 120 -7.40 -3.19 -4.44
N SER A 121 -6.42 -3.59 -5.25
CA SER A 121 -6.33 -3.21 -6.66
C SER A 121 -7.46 -3.87 -7.46
N THR A 122 -7.96 -3.17 -8.46
CA THR A 122 -8.94 -3.73 -9.41
C THR A 122 -8.25 -4.75 -10.30
N VAL A 123 -8.54 -6.03 -10.10
CA VAL A 123 -7.94 -7.14 -10.84
C VAL A 123 -9.05 -8.04 -11.44
N PRO A 124 -8.78 -8.76 -12.54
CA PRO A 124 -9.73 -9.73 -13.10
C PRO A 124 -10.09 -10.84 -12.11
N VAL A 125 -11.28 -11.38 -12.24
CA VAL A 125 -11.72 -12.58 -11.50
C VAL A 125 -10.73 -13.72 -11.68
N GLY A 126 -10.41 -14.45 -10.60
CA GLY A 126 -9.43 -15.53 -10.58
C GLY A 126 -7.96 -15.09 -10.49
N THR A 127 -7.69 -13.77 -10.33
CA THR A 127 -6.30 -13.31 -10.15
C THR A 127 -5.72 -13.80 -8.84
N SER A 128 -6.49 -13.79 -7.74
CA SER A 128 -6.06 -14.32 -6.45
C SER A 128 -5.67 -15.80 -6.52
N ASP A 129 -6.44 -16.62 -7.24
CA ASP A 129 -6.21 -18.06 -7.35
C ASP A 129 -4.91 -18.42 -8.10
N ARG A 130 -4.36 -17.48 -8.86
CA ARG A 130 -3.09 -17.64 -9.61
C ARG A 130 -1.86 -17.24 -8.79
N ILE A 131 -2.05 -16.68 -7.61
CA ILE A 131 -0.96 -16.20 -6.74
C ILE A 131 -0.61 -17.25 -5.67
N TYR A 132 -1.54 -18.19 -5.44
CA TYR A 132 -1.34 -19.31 -4.54
C TYR A 132 -0.50 -20.41 -5.17
#